data_21a9da912c88958043796d251f664421
#
_entry.id   21a9da912c88958043796d251f664421
#
_cell.length_a   1.000
_cell.length_b   1.000
_cell.length_c   1.000
_cell.angle_alpha   90.00
_cell.angle_beta   90.00
_cell.angle_gamma   90.00
#
_symmetry.space_group_name_H-M   'P 1'
#
loop_
_entity.id
_entity.type
_entity.pdbx_description
1 polymer ?
#
loop_
_entity_poly.entity_id
_entity_poly.type
_entity_poly.pdbx_seq_one_letter_code
_entity_poly.pdbx_strand_id
1 'polypeptide(L)'
;RIESASFNMQEGSISAFIKGYADAWNNYGSKCFALDVLDELDEKLSMSFDKGMLTVMLDSILNNAVRHGFHKRKKDGNQVLIRLSEVAFENSPYLVLSIANNGEAIADGFTIQDYVSRGRYTDSTGRSGPGGYHVFQIVKGHNGYLRLDSNKQWNVMVEVLLPTNSTSINDLPSYENECI
;
A
#
# COMPACT_ATOMS: atom_id res chain seq x y z
N ARG A 1 9.80 -9.54 -14.64
CA ARG A 1 8.63 -10.45 -14.54
C ARG A 1 8.57 -10.99 -13.11
N ILE A 2 7.54 -10.62 -12.36
CA ILE A 2 7.26 -11.17 -11.02
C ILE A 2 6.51 -12.53 -11.14
N GLU A 3 6.11 -12.91 -12.35
CA GLU A 3 5.47 -14.18 -12.66
C GLU A 3 6.35 -15.34 -12.17
N SER A 4 5.84 -16.13 -11.26
CA SER A 4 6.49 -17.32 -10.67
C SER A 4 7.77 -17.08 -9.86
N ALA A 5 8.12 -15.85 -9.53
CA ALA A 5 9.19 -15.63 -8.56
C ALA A 5 8.81 -16.27 -7.22
N SER A 6 9.67 -17.10 -6.67
CA SER A 6 9.48 -17.62 -5.33
C SER A 6 9.66 -16.47 -4.34
N PHE A 7 8.63 -16.20 -3.53
CA PHE A 7 8.71 -15.20 -2.46
C PHE A 7 9.59 -15.72 -1.33
N ASN A 8 10.46 -14.89 -0.82
CA ASN A 8 11.29 -15.18 0.35
C ASN A 8 10.57 -14.71 1.61
N MET A 9 9.57 -15.48 2.04
CA MET A 9 8.78 -15.20 3.23
C MET A 9 9.58 -15.45 4.50
N GLN A 10 9.63 -14.47 5.39
CA GLN A 10 10.32 -14.56 6.67
C GLN A 10 9.46 -13.92 7.77
N GLU A 11 9.47 -14.56 8.95
CA GLU A 11 8.84 -14.00 10.16
C GLU A 11 9.57 -12.74 10.61
N GLY A 12 8.80 -11.73 11.00
CA GLY A 12 9.37 -10.50 11.53
C GLY A 12 8.32 -9.48 11.93
N SER A 13 8.82 -8.36 12.45
CA SER A 13 8.02 -7.20 12.80
C SER A 13 7.74 -6.36 11.57
N ILE A 14 6.50 -6.37 11.11
CA ILE A 14 6.07 -5.48 10.03
C ILE A 14 6.16 -4.01 10.44
N SER A 15 5.88 -3.69 11.71
CA SER A 15 6.02 -2.33 12.26
C SER A 15 7.45 -1.81 12.11
N ALA A 16 8.43 -2.61 12.50
CA ALA A 16 9.85 -2.24 12.39
C ALA A 16 10.26 -2.05 10.92
N PHE A 17 9.79 -2.93 10.04
CA PHE A 17 10.06 -2.82 8.60
C PHE A 17 9.47 -1.53 7.99
N ILE A 18 8.22 -1.21 8.28
CA ILE A 18 7.56 -0.01 7.74
C ILE A 18 8.19 1.27 8.29
N LYS A 19 8.53 1.32 9.58
CA LYS A 19 9.24 2.47 10.17
C LYS A 19 10.60 2.68 9.53
N GLY A 20 11.37 1.61 9.33
CA GLY A 20 12.66 1.67 8.65
C GLY A 20 12.54 2.12 7.19
N TYR A 21 11.52 1.64 6.48
CA TYR A 21 11.22 2.08 5.12
C TYR A 21 10.89 3.58 5.06
N ALA A 22 10.02 4.07 5.96
CA ALA A 22 9.65 5.47 6.01
C ALA A 22 10.84 6.38 6.35
N ASP A 23 11.68 5.98 7.28
CA ASP A 23 12.91 6.70 7.63
C ASP A 23 13.86 6.80 6.42
N ALA A 24 14.04 5.70 5.70
CA ALA A 24 14.87 5.69 4.50
C ALA A 24 14.28 6.58 3.39
N TRP A 25 12.97 6.54 3.19
CA TRP A 25 12.32 7.42 2.23
C TRP A 25 12.49 8.90 2.59
N ASN A 26 12.27 9.28 3.84
CA ASN A 26 12.40 10.66 4.31
C ASN A 26 13.84 11.18 4.22
N ASN A 27 14.83 10.30 4.34
CA ASN A 27 16.23 10.67 4.23
C ASN A 27 16.75 10.69 2.78
N TYR A 28 16.35 9.74 1.95
CA TYR A 28 16.95 9.47 0.65
C TYR A 28 15.98 9.48 -0.52
N GLY A 29 14.68 9.44 -0.26
CA GLY A 29 13.65 9.40 -1.30
C GLY A 29 13.28 10.75 -1.87
N SER A 30 12.15 10.78 -2.58
CA SER A 30 11.60 12.02 -3.14
C SER A 30 11.21 13.00 -2.03
N LYS A 31 11.55 14.27 -2.21
CA LYS A 31 11.21 15.35 -1.27
C LYS A 31 9.89 16.08 -1.63
N CYS A 32 9.07 15.50 -2.49
CA CYS A 32 7.84 16.17 -2.93
C CYS A 32 6.67 16.05 -1.94
N PHE A 33 6.81 15.25 -0.88
CA PHE A 33 5.84 15.13 0.21
C PHE A 33 6.51 14.72 1.52
N ALA A 34 5.79 14.92 2.64
CA ALA A 34 6.13 14.34 3.94
C ALA A 34 5.50 12.95 4.05
N LEU A 35 6.28 11.96 4.49
CA LEU A 35 5.82 10.59 4.73
C LEU A 35 5.74 10.32 6.23
N ASP A 36 4.53 10.08 6.71
CA ASP A 36 4.24 9.76 8.10
C ASP A 36 3.75 8.31 8.24
N VAL A 37 3.97 7.74 9.42
CA VAL A 37 3.49 6.39 9.78
C VAL A 37 2.60 6.48 11.01
N LEU A 38 1.41 5.90 10.92
CA LEU A 38 0.51 5.67 12.05
C LEU A 38 0.41 4.17 12.29
N ASP A 39 1.07 3.71 13.33
CA ASP A 39 1.12 2.30 13.71
C ASP A 39 0.16 2.02 14.85
N GLU A 40 -0.91 1.29 14.56
CA GLU A 40 -1.94 0.89 15.53
C GLU A 40 -1.86 -0.61 15.86
N LEU A 41 -0.77 -1.28 15.49
CA LEU A 41 -0.58 -2.70 15.75
C LEU A 41 -0.12 -2.96 17.19
N ASP A 42 -0.40 -4.17 17.70
CA ASP A 42 0.25 -4.67 18.91
C ASP A 42 1.76 -4.78 18.65
N GLU A 43 2.57 -4.28 19.57
CA GLU A 43 4.04 -4.30 19.50
C GLU A 43 4.62 -5.73 19.36
N LYS A 44 3.87 -6.74 19.79
CA LYS A 44 4.28 -8.15 19.74
C LYS A 44 3.93 -8.83 18.44
N LEU A 45 3.21 -8.16 17.54
CA LEU A 45 2.81 -8.78 16.28
C LEU A 45 4.04 -9.13 15.44
N SER A 46 4.18 -10.42 15.17
CA SER A 46 5.12 -10.98 14.21
C SER A 46 4.34 -11.67 13.11
N MET A 47 4.72 -11.46 11.87
CA MET A 47 4.06 -12.07 10.71
C MET A 47 5.06 -12.41 9.62
N SER A 48 4.65 -13.29 8.72
CA SER A 48 5.47 -13.69 7.58
C SER A 48 5.25 -12.72 6.41
N PHE A 49 6.33 -12.20 5.85
CA PHE A 49 6.31 -11.36 4.65
C PHE A 49 7.67 -11.35 3.94
N ASP A 50 7.66 -10.97 2.67
CA ASP A 50 8.88 -10.78 1.87
C ASP A 50 9.28 -9.30 1.89
N LYS A 51 10.34 -8.96 2.60
CA LYS A 51 10.83 -7.57 2.74
C LYS A 51 11.19 -6.93 1.41
N GLY A 52 11.84 -7.67 0.53
CA GLY A 52 12.24 -7.18 -0.78
C GLY A 52 11.03 -6.86 -1.66
N MET A 53 10.06 -7.76 -1.70
CA MET A 53 8.83 -7.56 -2.48
C MET A 53 7.96 -6.46 -1.91
N LEU A 54 7.81 -6.35 -0.59
CA LEU A 54 7.08 -5.22 0.00
C LEU A 54 7.77 -3.87 -0.25
N THR A 55 9.10 -3.84 -0.28
CA THR A 55 9.85 -2.63 -0.68
C THR A 55 9.49 -2.22 -2.11
N VAL A 56 9.50 -3.16 -3.05
CA VAL A 56 9.09 -2.90 -4.45
C VAL A 56 7.65 -2.41 -4.53
N MET A 57 6.74 -3.01 -3.76
CA MET A 57 5.33 -2.61 -3.70
C MET A 57 5.18 -1.16 -3.19
N LEU A 58 5.81 -0.83 -2.08
CA LEU A 58 5.76 0.51 -1.49
C LEU A 58 6.39 1.55 -2.43
N ASP A 59 7.53 1.24 -3.03
CA ASP A 59 8.17 2.12 -4.02
C ASP A 59 7.23 2.40 -5.20
N SER A 60 6.52 1.38 -5.68
CA SER A 60 5.55 1.53 -6.77
C SER A 60 4.38 2.44 -6.38
N ILE A 61 3.82 2.26 -5.19
CA ILE A 61 2.71 3.08 -4.70
C ILE A 61 3.16 4.53 -4.47
N LEU A 62 4.30 4.75 -3.82
CA LEU A 62 4.80 6.10 -3.55
C LEU A 62 5.25 6.83 -4.82
N ASN A 63 5.86 6.14 -5.76
CA ASN A 63 6.22 6.73 -7.05
C ASN A 63 4.97 7.09 -7.88
N ASN A 64 3.88 6.34 -7.76
CA ASN A 64 2.60 6.72 -8.36
C ASN A 64 2.06 8.01 -7.73
N ALA A 65 2.16 8.18 -6.41
CA ALA A 65 1.80 9.44 -5.76
C ALA A 65 2.64 10.63 -6.27
N VAL A 66 3.94 10.43 -6.43
CA VAL A 66 4.84 11.46 -7.02
C VAL A 66 4.40 11.84 -8.43
N ARG A 67 4.15 10.84 -9.29
CA ARG A 67 3.90 11.04 -10.72
C ARG A 67 2.50 11.55 -11.03
N HIS A 68 1.50 11.09 -10.32
CA HIS A 68 0.09 11.36 -10.60
C HIS A 68 -0.58 12.24 -9.55
N GLY A 69 -0.19 12.12 -8.27
CA GLY A 69 -0.77 12.90 -7.19
C GLY A 69 -0.16 14.29 -7.04
N PHE A 70 1.13 14.41 -7.14
CA PHE A 70 1.85 15.62 -6.77
C PHE A 70 2.58 16.33 -7.93
N HIS A 71 2.51 15.83 -9.14
CA HIS A 71 3.31 16.35 -10.26
C HIS A 71 3.02 17.81 -10.64
N LYS A 72 1.82 18.29 -10.36
CA LYS A 72 1.40 19.69 -10.64
C LYS A 72 1.29 20.54 -9.38
N ARG A 73 1.65 20.01 -8.21
CA ARG A 73 1.47 20.68 -6.93
C ARG A 73 2.78 21.21 -6.38
N LYS A 74 2.69 22.34 -5.66
CA LYS A 74 3.79 22.84 -4.85
C LYS A 74 4.06 21.83 -3.71
N LYS A 75 5.30 21.74 -3.26
CA LYS A 75 5.74 20.79 -2.22
C LYS A 75 5.04 20.99 -0.88
N ASP A 76 4.69 22.23 -0.55
CA ASP A 76 4.10 22.57 0.74
C ASP A 76 2.71 21.96 0.90
N GLY A 77 2.49 21.22 2.00
CA GLY A 77 1.22 20.59 2.31
C GLY A 77 0.96 19.24 1.63
N ASN A 78 1.88 18.74 0.81
CA ASN A 78 1.79 17.38 0.26
C ASN A 78 2.10 16.34 1.33
N GLN A 79 1.20 15.40 1.53
CA GLN A 79 1.29 14.39 2.59
C GLN A 79 0.99 13.00 2.08
N VAL A 80 1.75 12.04 2.58
CA VAL A 80 1.46 10.60 2.47
C VAL A 80 1.45 10.00 3.88
N LEU A 81 0.43 9.22 4.18
CA LEU A 81 0.30 8.50 5.43
C LEU A 81 0.30 7.00 5.17
N ILE A 82 1.19 6.27 5.82
CA ILE A 82 1.12 4.82 5.93
C ILE A 82 0.52 4.48 7.29
N ARG A 83 -0.65 3.82 7.28
CA ARG A 83 -1.34 3.36 8.48
C ARG A 83 -1.33 1.85 8.55
N LEU A 84 -1.00 1.31 9.72
CA LEU A 84 -1.05 -0.11 10.01
C LEU A 84 -2.11 -0.38 11.06
N SER A 85 -3.03 -1.27 10.76
CA SER A 85 -4.03 -1.75 11.71
C SER A 85 -4.32 -3.22 11.47
N GLU A 86 -4.89 -3.91 12.46
CA GLU A 86 -5.30 -5.30 12.32
C GLU A 86 -6.81 -5.41 12.35
N VAL A 87 -7.37 -6.26 11.48
CA VAL A 87 -8.80 -6.46 11.32
C VAL A 87 -9.12 -7.95 11.17
N ALA A 88 -10.38 -8.30 11.40
CA ALA A 88 -10.93 -9.58 10.99
C ALA A 88 -11.56 -9.42 9.59
N PHE A 89 -11.10 -10.21 8.64
CA PHE A 89 -11.62 -10.26 7.28
C PHE A 89 -11.80 -11.72 6.87
N GLU A 90 -12.98 -12.09 6.38
CA GLU A 90 -13.32 -13.48 6.02
C GLU A 90 -12.98 -14.50 7.13
N ASN A 91 -13.29 -14.15 8.38
CA ASN A 91 -13.04 -14.95 9.58
C ASN A 91 -11.54 -15.24 9.86
N SER A 92 -10.66 -14.38 9.39
CA SER A 92 -9.21 -14.50 9.61
C SER A 92 -8.62 -13.14 9.97
N PRO A 93 -7.49 -13.11 10.71
CA PRO A 93 -6.81 -11.86 11.04
C PRO A 93 -5.96 -11.39 9.86
N TYR A 94 -6.10 -10.12 9.52
CA TYR A 94 -5.34 -9.44 8.47
C TYR A 94 -4.75 -8.13 8.96
N LEU A 95 -3.54 -7.83 8.52
CA LEU A 95 -3.01 -6.48 8.54
C LEU A 95 -3.71 -5.68 7.44
N VAL A 96 -4.18 -4.48 7.76
CA VAL A 96 -4.48 -3.46 6.76
C VAL A 96 -3.32 -2.49 6.71
N LEU A 97 -2.62 -2.49 5.60
CA LEU A 97 -1.57 -1.54 5.27
C LEU A 97 -2.19 -0.52 4.31
N SER A 98 -2.52 0.65 4.83
CA SER A 98 -3.15 1.73 4.06
C SER A 98 -2.11 2.78 3.69
N ILE A 99 -1.96 3.06 2.42
CA ILE A 99 -1.06 4.10 1.90
C ILE A 99 -1.94 5.19 1.27
N ALA A 100 -2.07 6.31 1.96
CA ALA A 100 -2.95 7.41 1.60
C ALA A 100 -2.18 8.66 1.21
N ASN A 101 -2.66 9.39 0.20
CA ASN A 101 -2.09 10.68 -0.17
C ASN A 101 -3.17 11.74 -0.40
N ASN A 102 -2.81 13.00 -0.20
CA ASN A 102 -3.67 14.16 -0.43
C ASN A 102 -3.40 14.86 -1.77
N GLY A 103 -2.82 14.16 -2.72
CA GLY A 103 -2.53 14.65 -4.05
C GLY A 103 -3.78 14.83 -4.92
N GLU A 104 -3.61 14.87 -6.23
CA GLU A 104 -4.75 14.92 -7.15
C GLU A 104 -5.67 13.72 -6.95
N ALA A 105 -6.97 13.96 -6.96
CA ALA A 105 -7.98 12.91 -6.84
C ALA A 105 -7.92 11.95 -8.04
N ILE A 106 -8.33 10.72 -7.78
CA ILE A 106 -8.52 9.73 -8.82
C ILE A 106 -9.63 10.20 -9.76
N ALA A 107 -9.44 10.01 -11.07
CA ALA A 107 -10.45 10.33 -12.07
C ALA A 107 -11.75 9.57 -11.81
N ASP A 108 -12.88 10.23 -12.07
CA ASP A 108 -14.20 9.60 -11.94
C ASP A 108 -14.28 8.34 -12.81
N GLY A 109 -14.80 7.26 -12.21
CA GLY A 109 -14.94 5.97 -12.87
C GLY A 109 -13.67 5.10 -12.87
N PHE A 110 -12.56 5.60 -12.33
CA PHE A 110 -11.35 4.80 -12.17
C PHE A 110 -11.52 3.77 -11.05
N THR A 111 -11.29 2.51 -11.37
CA THR A 111 -11.50 1.38 -10.45
C THR A 111 -10.20 0.70 -10.05
N ILE A 112 -10.29 -0.18 -9.05
CA ILE A 112 -9.14 -1.03 -8.67
C ILE A 112 -8.71 -1.94 -9.85
N GLN A 113 -9.63 -2.40 -10.68
CA GLN A 113 -9.31 -3.17 -11.88
C GLN A 113 -8.47 -2.35 -12.86
N ASP A 114 -8.77 -1.06 -13.01
CA ASP A 114 -7.95 -0.16 -13.83
C ASP A 114 -6.56 0.03 -13.24
N TYR A 115 -6.48 0.18 -11.92
CA TYR A 115 -5.21 0.35 -11.20
C TYR A 115 -4.26 -0.85 -11.40
N VAL A 116 -4.79 -2.07 -11.39
CA VAL A 116 -3.99 -3.29 -11.53
C VAL A 116 -3.83 -3.78 -12.97
N SER A 117 -4.51 -3.16 -13.94
CA SER A 117 -4.45 -3.56 -15.34
C SER A 117 -3.09 -3.25 -15.96
N ARG A 118 -2.46 -4.26 -16.55
CA ARG A 118 -1.18 -4.12 -17.23
C ARG A 118 -1.34 -3.30 -18.52
N GLY A 119 -0.62 -2.20 -18.62
CA GLY A 119 -0.48 -1.42 -19.85
C GLY A 119 -1.69 -0.59 -20.27
N ARG A 120 -2.73 -0.46 -19.42
CA ARG A 120 -3.92 0.36 -19.72
C ARG A 120 -3.77 1.83 -19.36
N TYR A 121 -2.70 2.20 -18.66
CA TYR A 121 -2.42 3.58 -18.31
C TYR A 121 -1.37 4.17 -19.22
N THR A 122 -1.82 5.00 -20.11
CA THR A 122 -1.01 6.07 -20.67
C THR A 122 -1.37 7.34 -19.89
N ASP A 123 -0.41 7.88 -19.15
CA ASP A 123 -0.52 9.26 -18.70
C ASP A 123 -0.52 10.18 -19.93
N SER A 124 -0.76 11.46 -19.72
CA SER A 124 -0.71 12.48 -20.78
C SER A 124 0.65 12.54 -21.51
N THR A 125 1.65 11.76 -21.09
CA THR A 125 2.98 11.64 -21.69
C THR A 125 3.18 10.34 -22.48
N GLY A 126 2.15 9.49 -22.57
CA GLY A 126 2.19 8.22 -23.30
C GLY A 126 2.95 7.08 -22.59
N ARG A 127 3.27 7.24 -21.31
CA ARG A 127 3.96 6.21 -20.52
C ARG A 127 2.97 5.35 -19.75
N SER A 128 2.85 4.09 -20.14
CA SER A 128 2.15 3.11 -19.32
C SER A 128 3.05 2.65 -18.18
N GLY A 129 2.61 2.87 -16.93
CA GLY A 129 3.30 2.34 -15.76
C GLY A 129 2.81 0.93 -15.39
N PRO A 130 3.69 -0.07 -15.25
CA PRO A 130 3.30 -1.40 -14.75
C PRO A 130 3.10 -1.42 -13.23
N GLY A 131 3.17 -0.27 -12.54
CA GLY A 131 3.23 -0.19 -11.09
C GLY A 131 2.07 -0.86 -10.37
N GLY A 132 0.83 -0.59 -10.77
CA GLY A 132 -0.36 -1.19 -10.17
C GLY A 132 -0.42 -2.71 -10.37
N TYR A 133 -0.01 -3.20 -11.53
CA TYR A 133 0.06 -4.63 -11.81
C TYR A 133 1.10 -5.33 -10.91
N HIS A 134 2.27 -4.72 -10.71
CA HIS A 134 3.29 -5.24 -9.80
C HIS A 134 2.80 -5.26 -8.34
N VAL A 135 2.13 -4.19 -7.91
CA VAL A 135 1.49 -4.14 -6.58
C VAL A 135 0.53 -5.32 -6.42
N PHE A 136 -0.35 -5.54 -7.38
CA PHE A 136 -1.30 -6.66 -7.37
C PHE A 136 -0.60 -8.02 -7.27
N GLN A 137 0.42 -8.26 -8.08
CA GLN A 137 1.17 -9.52 -8.07
C GLN A 137 1.85 -9.77 -6.71
N ILE A 138 2.43 -8.74 -6.10
CA ILE A 138 3.09 -8.85 -4.79
C ILE A 138 2.06 -9.13 -3.70
N VAL A 139 0.94 -8.43 -3.71
CA VAL A 139 -0.15 -8.66 -2.74
C VAL A 139 -0.69 -10.08 -2.87
N LYS A 140 -0.93 -10.56 -4.09
CA LYS A 140 -1.40 -11.94 -4.32
C LYS A 140 -0.35 -12.99 -3.94
N GLY A 141 0.93 -12.71 -4.15
CA GLY A 141 2.01 -13.59 -3.70
C GLY A 141 2.11 -13.72 -2.18
N HIS A 142 1.58 -12.75 -1.44
CA HIS A 142 1.42 -12.79 0.01
C HIS A 142 0.05 -13.35 0.47
N ASN A 143 -0.75 -13.90 -0.41
CA ASN A 143 -2.14 -14.33 -0.16
C ASN A 143 -3.02 -13.19 0.36
N GLY A 144 -2.77 -11.98 -0.09
CA GLY A 144 -3.45 -10.77 0.34
C GLY A 144 -4.53 -10.31 -0.62
N TYR A 145 -5.11 -9.16 -0.25
CA TYR A 145 -6.16 -8.48 -1.01
C TYR A 145 -5.80 -7.01 -1.20
N LEU A 146 -6.37 -6.41 -2.20
CA LEU A 146 -6.10 -5.03 -2.60
C LEU A 146 -7.41 -4.26 -2.80
N ARG A 147 -7.42 -3.00 -2.34
CA ARG A 147 -8.55 -2.09 -2.49
C ARG A 147 -8.06 -0.68 -2.79
N LEU A 148 -8.84 0.06 -3.56
CA LEU A 148 -8.62 1.47 -3.84
C LEU A 148 -9.79 2.28 -3.27
N ASP A 149 -9.51 3.33 -2.51
CA ASP A 149 -10.51 4.18 -1.87
C ASP A 149 -10.10 5.65 -1.82
N SER A 150 -11.00 6.49 -1.39
CA SER A 150 -10.78 7.91 -1.14
C SER A 150 -11.74 8.42 -0.08
N ASN A 151 -11.38 9.51 0.58
CA ASN A 151 -12.25 10.24 1.49
C ASN A 151 -11.95 11.75 1.44
N LYS A 152 -12.59 12.53 2.32
CA LYS A 152 -12.41 13.99 2.34
C LYS A 152 -10.97 14.43 2.66
N GLN A 153 -10.25 13.66 3.44
CA GLN A 153 -8.87 13.96 3.86
C GLN A 153 -7.85 13.41 2.87
N TRP A 154 -8.10 12.22 2.34
CA TRP A 154 -7.19 11.48 1.49
C TRP A 154 -7.81 11.21 0.13
N ASN A 155 -7.32 11.88 -0.88
CA ASN A 155 -7.84 11.77 -2.25
C ASN A 155 -7.56 10.43 -2.90
N VAL A 156 -6.52 9.74 -2.45
CA VAL A 156 -6.16 8.39 -2.90
C VAL A 156 -5.73 7.55 -1.71
N MET A 157 -6.33 6.38 -1.55
CA MET A 157 -5.95 5.38 -0.55
C MET A 157 -5.77 4.02 -1.21
N VAL A 158 -4.59 3.46 -1.14
CA VAL A 158 -4.33 2.06 -1.53
C VAL A 158 -4.31 1.24 -0.25
N GLU A 159 -5.27 0.33 -0.11
CA GLU A 159 -5.35 -0.56 1.04
C GLU A 159 -4.90 -1.96 0.65
N VAL A 160 -3.90 -2.46 1.35
CA VAL A 160 -3.32 -3.79 1.19
C VAL A 160 -3.64 -4.60 2.43
N LEU A 161 -4.32 -5.75 2.24
CA LEU A 161 -4.62 -6.69 3.32
C LEU A 161 -3.66 -7.88 3.24
N LEU A 162 -2.92 -8.13 4.30
CA LEU A 162 -1.99 -9.26 4.39
C LEU A 162 -2.35 -10.14 5.58
N PRO A 163 -2.37 -11.49 5.42
CA PRO A 163 -2.69 -12.38 6.53
C PRO A 163 -1.64 -12.26 7.65
N THR A 164 -2.10 -12.28 8.90
CA THR A 164 -1.25 -12.24 10.09
C THR A 164 -1.29 -13.57 10.85
N ASN A 165 -0.42 -13.70 11.87
CA ASN A 165 -0.37 -14.89 12.72
C ASN A 165 -1.17 -14.74 14.03
N SER A 166 -2.04 -13.73 14.13
CA SER A 166 -2.85 -13.54 15.32
C SER A 166 -3.78 -14.74 15.57
N THR A 167 -3.87 -15.17 16.81
CA THR A 167 -4.61 -16.37 17.19
C THR A 167 -6.07 -16.09 17.55
N SER A 168 -6.43 -14.83 17.81
CA SER A 168 -7.78 -14.43 18.18
C SER A 168 -8.27 -13.29 17.27
N ILE A 169 -9.43 -13.50 16.65
CA ILE A 169 -10.10 -12.49 15.83
C ILE A 169 -11.24 -11.78 16.58
N ASN A 170 -11.61 -12.26 17.78
CA ASN A 170 -12.81 -11.80 18.50
C ASN A 170 -12.73 -10.33 18.93
N ASP A 171 -11.52 -9.83 19.19
CA ASP A 171 -11.27 -8.46 19.62
C ASP A 171 -10.90 -7.52 18.47
N LEU A 172 -10.84 -8.03 17.24
CA LEU A 172 -10.50 -7.25 16.07
C LEU A 172 -11.73 -6.62 15.44
N PRO A 173 -11.64 -5.37 14.97
CA PRO A 173 -12.71 -4.78 14.18
C PRO A 173 -12.88 -5.54 12.85
N SER A 174 -14.13 -5.67 12.41
CA SER A 174 -14.45 -6.30 11.13
C SER A 174 -14.10 -5.38 9.96
N TYR A 175 -13.53 -5.96 8.93
CA TYR A 175 -13.31 -5.28 7.65
C TYR A 175 -14.38 -5.75 6.66
N GLU A 176 -15.27 -4.85 6.24
CA GLU A 176 -16.47 -5.20 5.46
C GLU A 176 -16.42 -4.70 4.01
N ASN A 177 -15.30 -4.12 3.59
CA ASN A 177 -15.16 -3.56 2.26
C ASN A 177 -14.81 -4.63 1.22
N GLU A 178 -15.34 -4.47 0.02
CA GLU A 178 -14.95 -5.32 -1.11
C GLU A 178 -13.51 -5.04 -1.55
N CYS A 179 -12.77 -6.09 -1.83
CA CYS A 179 -11.40 -6.02 -2.33
C CYS A 179 -11.12 -7.18 -3.30
N ILE A 180 -10.08 -7.04 -4.07
CA ILE A 180 -9.62 -8.05 -5.05
C ILE A 180 -8.35 -8.75 -4.60
#